data_981eb7ff0b195302653d4ed27bae7687
#
_entry.id   981eb7ff0b195302653d4ed27bae7687
#
_cell.length_a   1.000
_cell.length_b   1.000
_cell.length_c   1.000
_cell.angle_alpha   90.00
_cell.angle_beta   90.00
_cell.angle_gamma   90.00
#
_symmetry.space_group_name_H-M   'P 1'
#
loop_
_entity.id
_entity.type
_entity.pdbx_description
1 polymer ?
#
loop_
_entity_poly.entity_id
_entity_poly.type
_entity_poly.pdbx_seq_one_letter_code
_entity_poly.pdbx_strand_id
1 'polypeptide(L)'
;AVAFDYASDASYIVAAFQQAYGIDLTCEQVHWWRFRVLLRSLPEDCLFCRILHWRTADLTDMPPEQRRFYEDKRQIFALPPELKGGAARAVSVAEHEAAFLARFQRR
;
A
#
# COMPACT_ATOMS: atom_id res chain seq x y z
N ALA A 1 2.79 14.01 0.49
CA ALA A 1 2.55 12.95 1.47
C ALA A 1 2.68 11.58 0.82
N VAL A 2 3.16 10.61 1.57
CA VAL A 2 3.33 9.24 1.08
C VAL A 2 2.02 8.48 1.32
N ALA A 3 1.44 7.91 0.24
CA ALA A 3 0.19 7.16 0.35
C ALA A 3 0.41 5.78 0.96
N PHE A 4 1.55 5.13 0.66
CA PHE A 4 1.87 3.84 1.23
C PHE A 4 3.38 3.62 1.20
N ASP A 5 3.81 2.60 1.95
CA ASP A 5 5.21 2.21 2.03
C ASP A 5 5.30 0.70 1.82
N TYR A 6 6.15 0.26 0.91
CA TYR A 6 6.25 -1.16 0.58
C TYR A 6 6.59 -2.01 1.80
N ALA A 7 7.49 -1.54 2.65
CA ALA A 7 7.89 -2.34 3.81
C ALA A 7 6.79 -2.40 4.86
N SER A 8 6.18 -1.25 5.17
CA SER A 8 5.15 -1.19 6.23
C SER A 8 3.85 -1.84 5.81
N ASP A 9 3.53 -1.76 4.52
CA ASP A 9 2.25 -2.27 4.01
C ASP A 9 2.40 -3.61 3.28
N ALA A 10 3.56 -4.26 3.40
CA ALA A 10 3.84 -5.48 2.66
C ALA A 10 2.77 -6.56 2.85
N SER A 11 2.28 -6.74 4.07
CA SER A 11 1.28 -7.77 4.34
C SER A 11 -0.03 -7.50 3.59
N TYR A 12 -0.42 -6.24 3.49
CA TYR A 12 -1.64 -5.89 2.76
C TYR A 12 -1.48 -6.10 1.26
N ILE A 13 -0.29 -5.81 0.74
CA ILE A 13 -0.01 -6.01 -0.69
C ILE A 13 0.03 -7.51 -1.01
N VAL A 14 0.69 -8.30 -0.17
CA VAL A 14 0.74 -9.75 -0.35
C VAL A 14 -0.66 -10.34 -0.34
N ALA A 15 -1.48 -9.94 0.63
CA ALA A 15 -2.86 -10.42 0.72
C ALA A 15 -3.69 -10.01 -0.49
N ALA A 16 -3.51 -8.78 -0.97
CA ALA A 16 -4.25 -8.29 -2.13
C ALA A 16 -3.92 -9.08 -3.38
N PHE A 17 -2.63 -9.39 -3.61
CA PHE A 17 -2.23 -10.18 -4.76
C PHE A 17 -2.76 -11.60 -4.68
N GLN A 18 -2.71 -12.21 -3.50
CA GLN A 18 -3.26 -13.54 -3.30
C GLN A 18 -4.75 -13.56 -3.60
N GLN A 19 -5.47 -12.59 -3.08
CA GLN A 19 -6.92 -12.54 -3.19
C GLN A 19 -7.38 -12.19 -4.61
N ALA A 20 -6.73 -11.22 -5.24
CA ALA A 20 -7.17 -10.73 -6.56
C ALA A 20 -6.66 -11.59 -7.71
N TYR A 21 -5.46 -12.12 -7.59
CA TYR A 21 -4.78 -12.79 -8.72
C TYR A 21 -4.38 -14.22 -8.43
N GLY A 22 -4.52 -14.67 -7.20
CA GLY A 22 -4.03 -15.98 -6.83
C GLY A 22 -2.51 -16.09 -6.85
N ILE A 23 -1.81 -14.98 -6.80
CA ILE A 23 -0.35 -14.93 -6.79
C ILE A 23 0.14 -14.82 -5.36
N ASP A 24 1.01 -15.76 -4.96
CA ASP A 24 1.63 -15.72 -3.64
C ASP A 24 3.02 -15.08 -3.77
N LEU A 25 3.11 -13.80 -3.44
CA LEU A 25 4.35 -13.05 -3.57
C LEU A 25 5.47 -13.58 -2.65
N THR A 26 5.11 -14.40 -1.66
CA THR A 26 6.12 -14.95 -0.76
C THR A 26 6.89 -16.10 -1.39
N CYS A 27 6.37 -16.71 -2.45
CA CYS A 27 7.02 -17.84 -3.08
C CYS A 27 7.08 -17.79 -4.61
N GLU A 28 6.27 -16.97 -5.26
CA GLU A 28 6.29 -16.86 -6.71
C GLU A 28 7.15 -15.69 -7.15
N GLN A 29 7.87 -15.89 -8.25
CA GLN A 29 8.68 -14.79 -8.82
C GLN A 29 7.82 -14.01 -9.79
N VAL A 30 7.80 -12.70 -9.60
CA VAL A 30 7.07 -11.77 -10.48
C VAL A 30 8.03 -10.68 -10.88
N HIS A 31 8.18 -10.48 -12.20
CA HIS A 31 9.04 -9.40 -12.67
C HIS A 31 8.53 -8.07 -12.12
N TRP A 32 9.45 -7.16 -11.75
CA TRP A 32 9.06 -5.95 -11.04
C TRP A 32 8.08 -5.08 -11.83
N TRP A 33 8.22 -4.95 -13.13
CA TRP A 33 7.29 -4.11 -13.90
C TRP A 33 5.92 -4.77 -14.04
N ARG A 34 5.86 -6.10 -14.09
CA ARG A 34 4.59 -6.82 -14.03
C ARG A 34 3.93 -6.61 -12.68
N PHE A 35 4.74 -6.65 -11.62
CA PHE A 35 4.26 -6.37 -10.28
C PHE A 35 3.62 -4.98 -10.21
N ARG A 36 4.27 -3.96 -10.79
CA ARG A 36 3.72 -2.60 -10.80
C ARG A 36 2.38 -2.52 -11.51
N VAL A 37 2.27 -3.16 -12.65
CA VAL A 37 1.02 -3.17 -13.41
C VAL A 37 -0.09 -3.82 -12.60
N LEU A 38 0.20 -4.96 -12.00
CA LEU A 38 -0.79 -5.68 -11.20
C LEU A 38 -1.17 -4.90 -9.95
N LEU A 39 -0.22 -4.22 -9.33
CA LEU A 39 -0.48 -3.39 -8.15
C LEU A 39 -1.44 -2.26 -8.50
N ARG A 40 -1.23 -1.60 -9.62
CA ARG A 40 -2.10 -0.51 -10.07
C ARG A 40 -3.48 -0.99 -10.49
N SER A 41 -3.61 -2.24 -10.86
CA SER A 41 -4.85 -2.80 -11.37
C SER A 41 -5.65 -3.54 -10.31
N LEU A 42 -5.25 -3.48 -9.04
CA LEU A 42 -5.98 -4.14 -7.96
C LEU A 42 -7.42 -3.64 -7.89
N PRO A 43 -8.37 -4.54 -7.54
CA PRO A 43 -9.76 -4.14 -7.37
C PRO A 43 -9.91 -3.09 -6.28
N GLU A 44 -10.79 -2.13 -6.48
CA GLU A 44 -11.00 -1.04 -5.54
C GLU A 44 -11.49 -1.51 -4.17
N ASP A 45 -12.14 -2.67 -4.12
CA ASP A 45 -12.71 -3.18 -2.87
C ASP A 45 -11.74 -4.02 -2.06
N CYS A 46 -10.49 -4.22 -2.51
CA CYS A 46 -9.53 -4.93 -1.70
C CYS A 46 -9.06 -4.03 -0.54
N LEU A 47 -8.64 -4.67 0.55
CA LEU A 47 -8.28 -3.92 1.75
C LEU A 47 -7.15 -2.91 1.50
N PHE A 48 -6.14 -3.29 0.73
CA PHE A 48 -5.04 -2.39 0.44
C PHE A 48 -5.53 -1.10 -0.25
N CYS A 49 -6.41 -1.24 -1.24
CA CYS A 49 -6.96 -0.07 -1.93
C CYS A 49 -7.84 0.78 -1.03
N ARG A 50 -8.59 0.15 -0.13
CA ARG A 50 -9.38 0.87 0.85
C ARG A 50 -8.50 1.67 1.80
N ILE A 51 -7.39 1.07 2.24
CA ILE A 51 -6.44 1.75 3.11
C ILE A 51 -5.88 2.98 2.41
N LEU A 52 -5.49 2.86 1.14
CA LEU A 52 -5.00 4.00 0.37
C LEU A 52 -6.06 5.09 0.28
N HIS A 53 -7.30 4.70 0.03
CA HIS A 53 -8.40 5.66 -0.05
C HIS A 53 -8.58 6.40 1.27
N TRP A 54 -8.58 5.69 2.39
CA TRP A 54 -8.73 6.33 3.69
C TRP A 54 -7.60 7.30 4.00
N ARG A 55 -6.37 6.95 3.61
CA ARG A 55 -5.21 7.79 3.86
C ARG A 55 -5.19 9.07 3.03
N THR A 56 -5.77 9.03 1.83
CA THR A 56 -5.65 10.12 0.87
C THR A 56 -6.93 10.90 0.65
N ALA A 57 -8.06 10.46 1.21
CA ALA A 57 -9.33 11.13 0.99
C ALA A 57 -9.33 12.53 1.60
N ASP A 58 -10.02 13.44 0.92
CA ASP A 58 -10.20 14.80 1.43
C ASP A 58 -11.39 14.82 2.38
N LEU A 59 -11.14 15.13 3.63
CA LEU A 59 -12.17 15.12 4.67
C LEU A 59 -12.87 16.46 4.85
N THR A 60 -12.49 17.48 4.07
CA THR A 60 -12.91 18.86 4.30
C THR A 60 -14.43 19.01 4.29
N ASP A 61 -15.10 18.42 3.32
CA ASP A 61 -16.54 18.59 3.14
C ASP A 61 -17.37 17.39 3.58
N MET A 62 -16.78 16.52 4.37
CA MET A 62 -17.49 15.33 4.84
C MET A 62 -18.36 15.63 6.04
N PRO A 63 -19.53 14.94 6.15
CA PRO A 63 -20.32 14.98 7.38
C PRO A 63 -19.50 14.50 8.56
N PRO A 64 -19.78 14.98 9.79
CA PRO A 64 -18.98 14.62 10.97
C PRO A 64 -18.89 13.12 11.22
N GLU A 65 -19.95 12.38 11.00
CA GLU A 65 -19.93 10.93 11.23
C GLU A 65 -19.00 10.21 10.26
N GLN A 66 -19.06 10.60 8.99
CA GLN A 66 -18.20 10.02 7.97
C GLN A 66 -16.74 10.40 8.19
N ARG A 67 -16.51 11.68 8.58
CA ARG A 67 -15.17 12.14 8.88
C ARG A 67 -14.56 11.33 10.03
N ARG A 68 -15.34 11.08 11.09
CA ARG A 68 -14.87 10.29 12.22
C ARG A 68 -14.47 8.88 11.80
N PHE A 69 -15.28 8.27 10.93
CA PHE A 69 -14.96 6.95 10.39
C PHE A 69 -13.60 6.96 9.69
N TYR A 70 -13.36 7.94 8.84
CA TYR A 70 -12.09 8.04 8.11
C TYR A 70 -10.93 8.31 9.05
N GLU A 71 -11.12 9.16 10.05
CA GLU A 71 -10.09 9.45 11.04
C GLU A 71 -9.71 8.22 11.83
N ASP A 72 -10.70 7.43 12.23
CA ASP A 72 -10.45 6.17 12.94
C ASP A 72 -9.64 5.21 12.07
N LYS A 73 -10.01 5.08 10.80
CA LYS A 73 -9.27 4.21 9.88
C LYS A 73 -7.85 4.68 9.66
N ARG A 74 -7.64 5.99 9.59
CA ARG A 74 -6.30 6.55 9.46
C ARG A 74 -5.43 6.21 10.65
N GLN A 75 -6.00 6.20 11.86
CA GLN A 75 -5.24 5.81 13.04
C GLN A 75 -4.86 4.34 13.02
N ILE A 76 -5.80 3.48 12.65
CA ILE A 76 -5.57 2.03 12.61
C ILE A 76 -4.48 1.67 11.60
N PHE A 77 -4.50 2.31 10.44
CA PHE A 77 -3.59 2.00 9.34
C PHE A 77 -2.55 3.07 9.11
N ALA A 78 -2.16 3.80 10.15
CA ALA A 78 -1.18 4.88 10.03
C ALA A 78 0.19 4.34 9.62
N LEU A 79 0.85 5.09 8.74
CA LEU A 79 2.25 4.82 8.44
C LEU A 79 3.12 5.24 9.63
N PRO A 80 4.30 4.63 9.79
CA PRO A 80 5.22 5.07 10.84
C PRO A 80 5.49 6.57 10.74
N PRO A 81 5.69 7.26 11.86
CA PRO A 81 5.88 8.70 11.85
C PRO A 81 7.02 9.17 10.94
N GLU A 82 8.10 8.41 10.85
CA GLU A 82 9.24 8.76 10.03
C GLU A 82 8.92 8.77 8.53
N LEU A 83 7.80 8.19 8.12
CA LEU A 83 7.39 8.17 6.73
C LEU A 83 6.39 9.27 6.39
N LYS A 84 5.78 9.89 7.40
CA LYS A 84 4.75 10.89 7.16
C LYS A 84 5.28 12.18 6.54
N GLY A 85 6.53 12.48 6.80
CA GLY A 85 7.16 13.67 6.24
C GLY A 85 7.32 13.61 4.73
N GLY A 86 7.49 12.43 4.19
CA GLY A 86 7.56 12.21 2.76
C GLY A 86 8.82 12.69 2.08
N ALA A 87 9.29 13.88 2.40
CA ALA A 87 10.44 14.47 1.73
C ALA A 87 11.70 13.63 1.89
N ALA A 88 11.87 13.02 3.05
CA ALA A 88 13.03 12.19 3.30
C ALA A 88 13.00 10.88 2.50
N ARG A 89 11.90 10.62 1.83
CA ARG A 89 11.70 9.40 1.05
C ARG A 89 11.95 9.63 -0.42
N ALA A 90 12.98 10.38 -0.71
CA ALA A 90 13.36 10.65 -2.10
C ALA A 90 13.96 9.44 -2.80
N VAL A 91 14.00 8.30 -2.12
CA VAL A 91 14.50 7.07 -2.69
C VAL A 91 13.68 6.69 -3.92
N SER A 92 14.35 6.22 -4.94
CA SER A 92 13.72 5.81 -6.18
C SER A 92 12.61 4.79 -5.93
N VAL A 93 11.48 4.96 -6.62
CA VAL A 93 10.39 4.00 -6.57
C VAL A 93 10.88 2.62 -7.02
N ALA A 94 11.75 2.59 -8.03
CA ALA A 94 12.31 1.34 -8.51
C ALA A 94 13.14 0.62 -7.45
N GLU A 95 13.89 1.38 -6.65
CA GLU A 95 14.65 0.79 -5.55
C GLU A 95 13.74 0.18 -4.49
N HIS A 96 12.67 0.86 -4.14
CA HIS A 96 11.69 0.34 -3.18
C HIS A 96 11.04 -0.91 -3.69
N GLU A 97 10.65 -0.92 -4.96
CA GLU A 97 10.02 -2.08 -5.57
C GLU A 97 10.96 -3.27 -5.62
N ALA A 98 12.22 -3.03 -5.99
CA ALA A 98 13.20 -4.10 -6.05
C ALA A 98 13.46 -4.69 -4.67
N ALA A 99 13.57 -3.84 -3.65
CA ALA A 99 13.76 -4.29 -2.28
C ALA A 99 12.57 -5.11 -1.79
N PHE A 100 11.35 -4.66 -2.12
CA PHE A 100 10.13 -5.37 -1.75
C PHE A 100 10.10 -6.75 -2.39
N LEU A 101 10.36 -6.84 -3.69
CA LEU A 101 10.35 -8.10 -4.40
C LEU A 101 11.42 -9.04 -3.89
N ALA A 102 12.63 -8.53 -3.65
CA ALA A 102 13.71 -9.34 -3.12
C ALA A 102 13.36 -9.95 -1.76
N ARG A 103 12.61 -9.20 -0.95
CA ARG A 103 12.19 -9.65 0.37
C ARG A 103 11.28 -10.87 0.30
N PHE A 104 10.41 -10.92 -0.70
CA PHE A 104 9.39 -11.97 -0.79
C PHE A 104 9.72 -13.06 -1.80
N GLN A 105 10.68 -12.85 -2.69
CA GLN A 105 10.98 -13.81 -3.75
C GLN A 105 12.32 -14.52 -3.55
N ARG A 106 12.96 -14.27 -2.44
CA ARG A 106 14.21 -14.94 -2.14
C ARG A 106 13.96 -16.41 -1.87
N ARG A 107 14.82 -17.25 -2.41
CA ARG A 107 14.77 -18.67 -2.25
C ARG A 107 16.01 -19.17 -1.58
#